data_4b7e6ca0890e4e97904fd965294381b8
#
_entry.id   4b7e6ca0890e4e97904fd965294381b8
#
_cell.length_a   1.000
_cell.length_b   1.000
_cell.length_c   1.000
_cell.angle_alpha   90.00
_cell.angle_beta   90.00
_cell.angle_gamma   90.00
#
_symmetry.space_group_name_H-M   'P 1'
#
loop_
_entity.id
_entity.type
_entity.pdbx_description
1 polymer ?
#
loop_
_entity_poly.entity_id
_entity_poly.type
_entity_poly.pdbx_seq_one_letter_code
_entity_poly.pdbx_strand_id
1 'polypeptide(L)'
;MKVMAASFGLAGLGMTGCRCPEQVILPYSKQPENVIPGVPIYYTTSQPGDRDNVPVIVETQSGRPIKVEGNPSYSPYGGATSVYTQASILDLYDPDRASKSSISETAVRDRLSAINKTHLADGGKGLVFLAEPSTSPSRAKLVAQIKESFPEATWAEYAAIDQSTSEKAAKLISGKSLRSIPDFSKAKRILSLDADFLLNADASIGLARDFVKTRKVKDSKDSGKMSRLYSVESSLTSTGSMADHRLRLSSSQMGAFIAQIGAALGLSLPAAVKYAAASLDIDAKWVKECAADLAANKNHALIIAGEHLPQSVHAIVIAINEALSAPINYIEVSNAESGISEAVARLNEGDVKTLVILGGNPVYNAPVDFDWATAQAKAGESIYFGTDKNETAKAASLMVAASHYLETWGDGRTFDGTLVPVQPMIEPLFPTFNELEVLARIAGVGTTDAYSIVQATFTEQGGGDFNKFLSDGLLEGSNSKTVKLTSVDLSVIDASELTAPALSASKLEVRFTASSHTGDGRYANNGWMMECPDPMTKLTWDNAIMISPRLAKEL
;
A
#
# COMPACT_ATOMS: atom_id res chain seq x y z
N MET A 1 -15.45 -55.20 -29.88
CA MET A 1 -14.85 -54.51 -31.03
C MET A 1 -15.62 -53.25 -31.47
N LYS A 2 -16.95 -53.26 -31.62
CA LYS A 2 -17.71 -52.04 -32.05
C LYS A 2 -17.61 -50.87 -31.09
N VAL A 3 -17.54 -51.10 -29.78
CA VAL A 3 -17.41 -50.03 -28.76
C VAL A 3 -16.00 -49.43 -28.75
N MET A 4 -14.95 -50.24 -28.98
CA MET A 4 -13.59 -49.73 -29.08
C MET A 4 -13.39 -48.86 -30.34
N ALA A 5 -14.01 -49.25 -31.46
CA ALA A 5 -13.95 -48.45 -32.69
C ALA A 5 -14.63 -47.08 -32.55
N ALA A 6 -15.76 -47.02 -31.80
CA ALA A 6 -16.45 -45.77 -31.49
C ALA A 6 -15.61 -44.88 -30.58
N SER A 7 -14.90 -45.44 -29.59
CA SER A 7 -14.01 -44.69 -28.70
C SER A 7 -12.80 -44.09 -29.43
N PHE A 8 -12.22 -44.83 -30.36
CA PHE A 8 -11.15 -44.33 -31.23
C PHE A 8 -11.63 -43.25 -32.20
N GLY A 9 -12.85 -43.37 -32.72
CA GLY A 9 -13.47 -42.37 -33.58
C GLY A 9 -13.75 -41.03 -32.81
N LEU A 10 -14.21 -41.13 -31.58
CA LEU A 10 -14.42 -39.94 -30.70
C LEU A 10 -13.11 -39.29 -30.25
N ALA A 11 -12.07 -40.12 -29.97
CA ALA A 11 -10.74 -39.57 -29.65
C ALA A 11 -10.10 -38.88 -30.86
N GLY A 12 -10.31 -39.40 -32.07
CA GLY A 12 -9.82 -38.76 -33.31
C GLY A 12 -10.52 -37.41 -33.61
N LEU A 13 -11.82 -37.31 -33.29
CA LEU A 13 -12.56 -36.03 -33.44
C LEU A 13 -12.16 -35.00 -32.36
N GLY A 14 -11.79 -35.43 -31.16
CA GLY A 14 -11.27 -34.57 -30.12
C GLY A 14 -9.89 -33.96 -30.43
N MET A 15 -9.07 -34.65 -31.21
CA MET A 15 -7.74 -34.15 -31.60
C MET A 15 -7.79 -33.06 -32.69
N THR A 16 -8.88 -32.94 -33.45
CA THR A 16 -9.05 -31.86 -34.44
C THR A 16 -9.50 -30.56 -33.81
N GLY A 17 -9.86 -30.57 -32.51
CA GLY A 17 -10.25 -29.39 -31.76
C GLY A 17 -9.13 -28.63 -31.04
N CYS A 18 -7.90 -29.18 -31.01
CA CYS A 18 -6.72 -28.44 -30.57
C CYS A 18 -6.35 -27.41 -31.66
N ARG A 19 -7.05 -26.30 -31.68
CA ARG A 19 -6.62 -25.14 -32.43
C ARG A 19 -5.36 -24.61 -31.76
N CYS A 20 -4.20 -25.02 -32.27
CA CYS A 20 -2.98 -24.27 -32.01
C CYS A 20 -3.25 -22.84 -32.55
N PRO A 21 -3.14 -21.80 -31.74
CA PRO A 21 -3.22 -20.45 -32.27
C PRO A 21 -2.20 -20.34 -33.41
N GLU A 22 -2.58 -19.74 -34.53
CA GLU A 22 -1.64 -19.41 -35.60
C GLU A 22 -0.57 -18.50 -35.01
N GLN A 23 0.59 -19.09 -34.70
CA GLN A 23 1.75 -18.31 -34.28
C GLN A 23 2.54 -17.97 -35.53
N VAL A 24 2.51 -16.70 -35.89
CA VAL A 24 3.40 -16.19 -36.94
C VAL A 24 4.76 -15.96 -36.30
N ILE A 25 5.70 -16.87 -36.54
CA ILE A 25 7.09 -16.69 -36.15
C ILE A 25 7.74 -15.79 -37.20
N LEU A 26 7.92 -14.53 -36.88
CA LEU A 26 8.69 -13.57 -37.69
C LEU A 26 10.16 -13.65 -37.25
N PRO A 27 11.10 -14.00 -38.14
CA PRO A 27 12.51 -13.93 -37.82
C PRO A 27 12.92 -12.46 -37.61
N TYR A 28 13.88 -12.25 -36.71
CA TYR A 28 14.46 -10.92 -36.56
C TYR A 28 15.11 -10.48 -37.87
N SER A 29 14.70 -9.35 -38.43
CA SER A 29 15.41 -8.72 -39.53
C SER A 29 16.78 -8.19 -39.08
N LYS A 30 16.88 -7.84 -37.79
CA LYS A 30 18.08 -7.42 -37.11
C LYS A 30 17.99 -7.95 -35.67
N GLN A 31 18.77 -8.97 -35.35
CA GLN A 31 18.77 -9.54 -33.99
C GLN A 31 19.35 -8.51 -33.01
N PRO A 32 18.63 -8.18 -31.91
CA PRO A 32 19.18 -7.33 -30.87
C PRO A 32 20.44 -7.95 -30.26
N GLU A 33 21.41 -7.11 -29.90
CA GLU A 33 22.62 -7.55 -29.23
C GLU A 33 22.29 -8.24 -27.90
N ASN A 34 22.96 -9.34 -27.61
CA ASN A 34 22.78 -10.16 -26.39
C ASN A 34 21.39 -10.79 -26.20
N VAL A 35 20.51 -10.79 -27.20
CA VAL A 35 19.23 -11.48 -27.14
C VAL A 35 19.32 -12.80 -27.90
N ILE A 36 19.21 -13.92 -27.19
CA ILE A 36 19.13 -15.27 -27.77
C ILE A 36 17.69 -15.76 -27.63
N PRO A 37 16.98 -16.07 -28.72
CA PRO A 37 15.60 -16.58 -28.64
C PRO A 37 15.49 -17.80 -27.72
N GLY A 38 14.53 -17.78 -26.80
CA GLY A 38 14.30 -18.83 -25.81
C GLY A 38 15.19 -18.78 -24.57
N VAL A 39 16.14 -17.83 -24.50
CA VAL A 39 16.94 -17.58 -23.29
C VAL A 39 16.43 -16.31 -22.63
N PRO A 40 15.91 -16.38 -21.41
CA PRO A 40 15.42 -15.19 -20.70
C PRO A 40 16.57 -14.27 -20.27
N ILE A 41 16.29 -12.97 -20.21
CA ILE A 41 17.15 -11.94 -19.64
C ILE A 41 16.45 -11.35 -18.43
N TYR A 42 17.21 -11.06 -17.37
CA TYR A 42 16.70 -10.58 -16.11
C TYR A 42 17.17 -9.14 -15.87
N TYR A 43 16.25 -8.27 -15.50
CA TYR A 43 16.51 -6.88 -15.16
C TYR A 43 15.91 -6.54 -13.82
N THR A 44 16.56 -5.67 -13.06
CA THR A 44 16.05 -5.18 -11.79
C THR A 44 15.19 -3.93 -11.99
N THR A 45 14.18 -3.76 -11.17
CA THR A 45 13.36 -2.54 -11.04
C THR A 45 12.66 -2.56 -9.69
N SER A 46 11.70 -1.68 -9.44
CA SER A 46 10.79 -1.79 -8.31
C SER A 46 9.35 -1.55 -8.73
N GLN A 47 8.41 -2.26 -8.09
CA GLN A 47 7.00 -1.95 -8.21
C GLN A 47 6.67 -0.81 -7.27
N PRO A 48 6.13 0.32 -7.76
CA PRO A 48 5.69 1.43 -6.92
C PRO A 48 4.53 1.04 -6.00
N GLY A 49 4.54 1.58 -4.80
CA GLY A 49 3.44 1.49 -3.84
C GLY A 49 3.33 2.76 -3.02
N ASP A 50 2.22 2.90 -2.32
CA ASP A 50 1.89 4.12 -1.58
C ASP A 50 2.92 4.43 -0.47
N ARG A 51 3.46 3.40 0.18
CA ARG A 51 4.38 3.50 1.32
C ARG A 51 5.61 2.60 1.23
N ASP A 52 5.67 1.74 0.23
CA ASP A 52 6.70 0.74 0.05
C ASP A 52 6.86 0.40 -1.43
N ASN A 53 8.01 0.73 -2.01
CA ASN A 53 8.36 0.23 -3.33
C ASN A 53 8.98 -1.16 -3.18
N VAL A 54 8.41 -2.15 -3.83
CA VAL A 54 8.88 -3.54 -3.77
C VAL A 54 9.99 -3.76 -4.80
N PRO A 55 11.25 -4.00 -4.39
CA PRO A 55 12.34 -4.29 -5.32
C PRO A 55 12.13 -5.65 -5.99
N VAL A 56 12.16 -5.66 -7.32
CA VAL A 56 11.85 -6.85 -8.14
C VAL A 56 12.91 -7.11 -9.20
N ILE A 57 12.94 -8.35 -9.67
CA ILE A 57 13.64 -8.79 -10.87
C ILE A 57 12.58 -9.20 -11.89
N VAL A 58 12.68 -8.67 -13.09
CA VAL A 58 11.77 -8.95 -14.18
C VAL A 58 12.45 -9.86 -15.19
N GLU A 59 11.82 -10.99 -15.45
CA GLU A 59 12.22 -11.88 -16.54
C GLU A 59 11.62 -11.38 -17.86
N THR A 60 12.48 -11.24 -18.86
CA THR A 60 12.07 -10.84 -20.20
C THR A 60 12.46 -11.91 -21.22
N GLN A 61 11.58 -12.18 -22.15
CA GLN A 61 11.88 -13.04 -23.30
C GLN A 61 11.64 -12.28 -24.60
N SER A 62 12.63 -12.26 -25.46
CA SER A 62 12.58 -11.55 -26.74
C SER A 62 12.14 -10.08 -26.56
N GLY A 63 12.63 -9.42 -25.51
CA GLY A 63 12.29 -8.04 -25.18
C GLY A 63 10.92 -7.82 -24.52
N ARG A 64 10.21 -8.89 -24.12
CA ARG A 64 8.91 -8.77 -23.45
C ARG A 64 9.02 -9.20 -22.00
N PRO A 65 8.63 -8.35 -21.04
CA PRO A 65 8.46 -8.75 -19.65
C PRO A 65 7.39 -9.84 -19.52
N ILE A 66 7.72 -10.95 -18.86
CA ILE A 66 6.82 -12.11 -18.73
C ILE A 66 6.61 -12.56 -17.30
N LYS A 67 7.51 -12.23 -16.39
CA LYS A 67 7.46 -12.65 -14.99
C LYS A 67 8.12 -11.61 -14.10
N VAL A 68 7.55 -11.44 -12.93
CA VAL A 68 8.10 -10.55 -11.87
C VAL A 68 8.43 -11.41 -10.66
N GLU A 69 9.65 -11.30 -10.15
CA GLU A 69 10.13 -11.97 -8.93
C GLU A 69 10.72 -10.93 -7.97
N GLY A 70 10.83 -11.27 -6.70
CA GLY A 70 11.46 -10.37 -5.73
C GLY A 70 12.97 -10.28 -5.91
N ASN A 71 13.54 -9.12 -5.68
CA ASN A 71 14.99 -8.94 -5.70
C ASN A 71 15.63 -9.53 -4.42
N PRO A 72 16.45 -10.59 -4.51
CA PRO A 72 17.07 -11.21 -3.35
C PRO A 72 18.13 -10.31 -2.67
N SER A 73 18.64 -9.28 -3.36
CA SER A 73 19.56 -8.31 -2.81
C SER A 73 18.91 -7.43 -1.74
N TYR A 74 17.56 -7.27 -1.78
CA TYR A 74 16.82 -6.63 -0.70
C TYR A 74 16.55 -7.63 0.42
N SER A 75 17.43 -7.62 1.41
CA SER A 75 17.43 -8.63 2.48
C SER A 75 16.15 -8.70 3.32
N PRO A 76 15.39 -7.62 3.59
CA PRO A 76 14.14 -7.71 4.35
C PRO A 76 13.11 -8.65 3.70
N TYR A 77 13.00 -8.65 2.37
CA TYR A 77 12.08 -9.53 1.65
C TYR A 77 12.75 -10.82 1.16
N GLY A 78 14.07 -10.77 0.91
CA GLY A 78 14.87 -11.94 0.54
C GLY A 78 14.39 -12.66 -0.71
N GLY A 79 13.93 -11.92 -1.70
CA GLY A 79 13.41 -12.44 -2.95
C GLY A 79 11.93 -12.84 -2.94
N ALA A 80 11.21 -12.61 -1.84
CA ALA A 80 9.76 -12.85 -1.79
C ALA A 80 8.97 -11.63 -2.29
N THR A 81 7.76 -11.88 -2.80
CA THR A 81 6.83 -10.86 -3.29
C THR A 81 5.40 -11.15 -2.82
N SER A 82 4.53 -10.15 -2.92
CA SER A 82 3.10 -10.31 -2.73
C SER A 82 2.42 -10.88 -3.98
N VAL A 83 1.17 -11.33 -3.82
CA VAL A 83 0.31 -11.72 -4.94
C VAL A 83 0.08 -10.56 -5.91
N TYR A 84 -0.04 -9.33 -5.38
CA TYR A 84 -0.20 -8.10 -6.18
C TYR A 84 1.02 -7.86 -7.07
N THR A 85 2.22 -8.02 -6.53
CA THR A 85 3.47 -7.88 -7.29
C THR A 85 3.55 -8.92 -8.41
N GLN A 86 3.21 -10.19 -8.12
CA GLN A 86 3.20 -11.24 -9.14
C GLN A 86 2.17 -10.99 -10.24
N ALA A 87 0.99 -10.50 -9.88
CA ALA A 87 -0.10 -10.23 -10.82
C ALA A 87 0.11 -8.96 -11.65
N SER A 88 0.95 -8.02 -11.23
CA SER A 88 1.15 -6.72 -11.88
C SER A 88 1.63 -6.81 -13.34
N ILE A 89 2.20 -7.95 -13.74
CA ILE A 89 2.59 -8.18 -15.13
C ILE A 89 1.39 -8.20 -16.09
N LEU A 90 0.20 -8.61 -15.61
CA LEU A 90 -1.01 -8.61 -16.44
C LEU A 90 -1.49 -7.21 -16.75
N ASP A 91 -1.32 -6.28 -15.81
CA ASP A 91 -1.75 -4.88 -15.97
C ASP A 91 -1.00 -4.19 -17.12
N LEU A 92 0.25 -4.62 -17.42
CA LEU A 92 1.01 -4.15 -18.57
C LEU A 92 0.32 -4.46 -19.90
N TYR A 93 -0.25 -5.66 -20.01
CA TYR A 93 -0.83 -6.21 -21.24
C TYR A 93 -2.36 -6.16 -21.26
N ASP A 94 -2.98 -5.52 -20.26
CA ASP A 94 -4.43 -5.42 -20.16
C ASP A 94 -5.00 -4.63 -21.36
N PRO A 95 -5.92 -5.22 -22.15
CA PRO A 95 -6.54 -4.55 -23.28
C PRO A 95 -7.44 -3.37 -22.90
N ASP A 96 -7.96 -3.33 -21.66
CA ASP A 96 -8.82 -2.26 -21.16
C ASP A 96 -8.05 -1.08 -20.59
N ARG A 97 -6.74 -1.21 -20.53
CA ARG A 97 -5.82 -0.14 -20.13
C ARG A 97 -6.01 1.12 -20.96
N ALA A 98 -5.77 2.28 -20.41
CA ALA A 98 -5.80 3.56 -21.11
C ALA A 98 -4.70 3.60 -22.18
N SER A 99 -5.05 3.26 -23.41
CA SER A 99 -4.14 3.23 -24.56
C SER A 99 -3.83 4.58 -25.19
N LYS A 100 -4.57 5.63 -24.81
CA LYS A 100 -4.36 7.01 -25.26
C LYS A 100 -5.07 8.00 -24.37
N SER A 101 -4.55 9.22 -24.33
CA SER A 101 -5.21 10.38 -23.70
C SER A 101 -6.43 10.85 -24.51
N SER A 102 -7.27 11.67 -23.89
CA SER A 102 -8.48 12.21 -24.55
C SER A 102 -8.16 13.14 -25.75
N ILE A 103 -6.95 13.72 -25.76
CA ILE A 103 -6.44 14.60 -26.82
C ILE A 103 -5.05 14.12 -27.27
N SER A 104 -4.50 14.70 -28.33
CA SER A 104 -3.17 14.34 -28.84
C SER A 104 -2.06 14.61 -27.80
N GLU A 105 -0.96 13.87 -27.89
CA GLU A 105 0.19 14.02 -26.97
C GLU A 105 0.72 15.46 -26.94
N THR A 106 0.85 16.11 -28.11
CA THR A 106 1.27 17.51 -28.19
C THR A 106 0.31 18.41 -27.45
N ALA A 107 -1.00 18.23 -27.64
CA ALA A 107 -2.01 19.03 -26.96
C ALA A 107 -2.02 18.78 -25.44
N VAL A 108 -1.74 17.53 -24.98
CA VAL A 108 -1.54 17.24 -23.54
C VAL A 108 -0.35 18.03 -23.01
N ARG A 109 0.81 17.96 -23.66
CA ARG A 109 2.03 18.67 -23.24
C ARG A 109 1.80 20.19 -23.19
N ASP A 110 1.13 20.74 -24.19
CA ASP A 110 0.78 22.16 -24.23
C ASP A 110 -0.18 22.53 -23.10
N ARG A 111 -1.19 21.68 -22.82
CA ARG A 111 -2.16 21.92 -21.75
C ARG A 111 -1.49 21.90 -20.37
N LEU A 112 -0.64 20.90 -20.09
CA LEU A 112 0.09 20.81 -18.82
C LEU A 112 1.00 22.04 -18.62
N SER A 113 1.71 22.47 -19.65
CA SER A 113 2.54 23.69 -19.61
C SER A 113 1.70 24.97 -19.49
N ALA A 114 0.48 24.98 -20.00
CA ALA A 114 -0.45 26.11 -19.86
C ALA A 114 -0.96 26.27 -18.40
N ILE A 115 -1.09 25.18 -17.62
CA ILE A 115 -1.44 25.24 -16.20
C ILE A 115 -0.42 26.11 -15.46
N ASN A 116 0.90 25.86 -15.68
CA ASN A 116 1.95 26.69 -15.10
C ASN A 116 1.73 28.17 -15.40
N LYS A 117 1.59 28.52 -16.68
CA LYS A 117 1.42 29.93 -17.12
C LYS A 117 0.16 30.57 -16.55
N THR A 118 -0.93 29.81 -16.45
CA THR A 118 -2.22 30.32 -15.96
C THR A 118 -2.18 30.64 -14.47
N HIS A 119 -1.50 29.79 -13.68
CA HIS A 119 -1.53 29.90 -12.22
C HIS A 119 -0.31 30.61 -11.63
N LEU A 120 0.73 30.89 -12.44
CA LEU A 120 1.94 31.56 -11.94
C LEU A 120 1.65 32.98 -11.44
N ALA A 121 0.77 33.71 -12.13
CA ALA A 121 0.47 35.10 -11.81
C ALA A 121 -0.31 35.31 -10.50
N ASP A 122 -1.11 34.31 -10.08
CA ASP A 122 -1.94 34.34 -8.88
C ASP A 122 -1.45 33.39 -7.79
N GLY A 123 -0.18 32.90 -7.92
CA GLY A 123 0.44 32.03 -6.92
C GLY A 123 -0.25 30.67 -6.78
N GLY A 124 -1.00 30.22 -7.79
CA GLY A 124 -1.71 28.94 -7.78
C GLY A 124 -3.11 28.99 -7.18
N LYS A 125 -3.69 30.17 -7.00
CA LYS A 125 -5.06 30.31 -6.51
C LYS A 125 -6.06 29.58 -7.41
N GLY A 126 -6.84 28.66 -6.83
CA GLY A 126 -7.77 27.79 -7.55
C GLY A 126 -7.11 26.61 -8.28
N LEU A 127 -5.84 26.29 -7.97
CA LEU A 127 -5.18 25.06 -8.41
C LEU A 127 -5.21 24.04 -7.26
N VAL A 128 -5.84 22.90 -7.51
CA VAL A 128 -5.97 21.80 -6.52
C VAL A 128 -5.42 20.53 -7.12
N PHE A 129 -4.59 19.83 -6.35
CA PHE A 129 -4.13 18.49 -6.63
C PHE A 129 -4.78 17.50 -5.67
N LEU A 130 -5.21 16.35 -6.20
CA LEU A 130 -5.51 15.15 -5.43
C LEU A 130 -4.63 14.03 -5.97
N ALA A 131 -3.75 13.51 -5.14
CA ALA A 131 -2.75 12.54 -5.57
C ALA A 131 -2.76 11.32 -4.66
N GLU A 132 -2.42 10.15 -5.20
CA GLU A 132 -2.09 9.01 -4.34
C GLU A 132 -0.79 9.28 -3.59
N PRO A 133 -0.61 8.75 -2.37
CA PRO A 133 0.67 8.81 -1.67
C PRO A 133 1.79 8.17 -2.49
N SER A 134 3.02 8.61 -2.29
CA SER A 134 4.18 8.06 -2.99
C SER A 134 5.44 8.18 -2.16
N THR A 135 6.33 7.20 -2.31
CA THR A 135 7.65 7.20 -1.69
C THR A 135 8.74 7.76 -2.59
N SER A 136 8.41 8.26 -3.78
CA SER A 136 9.37 8.76 -4.78
C SER A 136 10.05 10.06 -4.33
N PRO A 137 11.38 10.09 -4.15
CA PRO A 137 12.11 11.33 -3.90
C PRO A 137 12.06 12.30 -5.07
N SER A 138 12.09 11.81 -6.32
CA SER A 138 11.95 12.64 -7.52
C SER A 138 10.60 13.35 -7.58
N ARG A 139 9.51 12.63 -7.28
CA ARG A 139 8.18 13.24 -7.15
C ARG A 139 8.14 14.26 -6.03
N ALA A 140 8.65 13.92 -4.84
CA ALA A 140 8.66 14.83 -3.70
C ALA A 140 9.39 16.14 -4.02
N LYS A 141 10.50 16.08 -4.77
CA LYS A 141 11.22 17.26 -5.24
C LYS A 141 10.37 18.13 -6.18
N LEU A 142 9.68 17.52 -7.14
CA LEU A 142 8.79 18.26 -8.06
C LEU A 142 7.60 18.86 -7.33
N VAL A 143 7.03 18.15 -6.36
CA VAL A 143 5.96 18.67 -5.49
C VAL A 143 6.43 19.87 -4.67
N ALA A 144 7.66 19.82 -4.13
CA ALA A 144 8.24 20.97 -3.43
C ALA A 144 8.39 22.19 -4.35
N GLN A 145 8.83 21.99 -5.59
CA GLN A 145 8.91 23.06 -6.60
C GLN A 145 7.53 23.61 -6.99
N ILE A 146 6.50 22.74 -7.08
CA ILE A 146 5.11 23.15 -7.29
C ILE A 146 4.65 24.02 -6.14
N LYS A 147 4.87 23.62 -4.89
CA LYS A 147 4.48 24.40 -3.69
C LYS A 147 5.23 25.74 -3.60
N GLU A 148 6.49 25.79 -4.02
CA GLU A 148 7.26 27.03 -4.09
C GLU A 148 6.72 27.98 -5.17
N SER A 149 6.38 27.47 -6.35
CA SER A 149 5.86 28.26 -7.47
C SER A 149 4.39 28.66 -7.27
N PHE A 150 3.63 27.87 -6.53
CA PHE A 150 2.18 28.00 -6.32
C PHE A 150 1.83 27.87 -4.84
N PRO A 151 2.23 28.85 -3.99
CA PRO A 151 2.00 28.78 -2.53
C PRO A 151 0.52 28.78 -2.13
N GLU A 152 -0.39 29.23 -3.01
CA GLU A 152 -1.84 29.22 -2.79
C GLU A 152 -2.52 27.95 -3.35
N ALA A 153 -1.75 27.05 -3.98
CA ALA A 153 -2.29 25.78 -4.47
C ALA A 153 -2.51 24.79 -3.32
N THR A 154 -3.54 23.98 -3.43
CA THR A 154 -3.78 22.88 -2.48
C THR A 154 -3.19 21.59 -3.03
N TRP A 155 -2.30 20.95 -2.26
CA TRP A 155 -1.81 19.60 -2.52
C TRP A 155 -2.40 18.64 -1.49
N ALA A 156 -3.37 17.82 -1.90
CA ALA A 156 -4.02 16.82 -1.06
C ALA A 156 -3.60 15.42 -1.49
N GLU A 157 -3.43 14.51 -0.52
CA GLU A 157 -3.19 13.10 -0.77
C GLU A 157 -4.36 12.25 -0.29
N TYR A 158 -4.65 11.20 -1.04
CA TYR A 158 -5.73 10.28 -0.75
C TYR A 158 -5.38 8.84 -1.13
N ALA A 159 -5.54 7.94 -0.18
CA ALA A 159 -5.61 6.50 -0.38
C ALA A 159 -6.91 6.01 0.24
N ALA A 160 -7.69 5.19 -0.48
CA ALA A 160 -8.94 4.66 0.04
C ALA A 160 -8.74 3.75 1.27
N ILE A 161 -7.56 3.13 1.35
CA ILE A 161 -7.11 2.34 2.49
C ILE A 161 -5.90 3.05 3.10
N ASP A 162 -6.17 3.88 4.11
CA ASP A 162 -5.10 4.63 4.80
C ASP A 162 -4.33 3.71 5.75
N GLN A 163 -3.04 3.59 5.51
CA GLN A 163 -2.08 2.82 6.30
C GLN A 163 -1.18 3.73 7.17
N SER A 164 -1.55 4.99 7.38
CA SER A 164 -0.70 5.99 8.06
C SER A 164 -1.17 6.35 9.48
N THR A 165 -2.17 5.66 10.02
CA THR A 165 -2.76 6.00 11.33
C THR A 165 -1.74 5.89 12.46
N SER A 166 -0.88 4.86 12.43
CA SER A 166 0.21 4.70 13.41
C SER A 166 1.24 5.85 13.36
N GLU A 167 1.56 6.37 12.17
CA GLU A 167 2.47 7.50 11.98
C GLU A 167 1.83 8.83 12.48
N LYS A 168 0.54 9.01 12.22
CA LYS A 168 -0.25 10.14 12.75
C LYS A 168 -0.32 10.10 14.27
N ALA A 169 -0.50 8.90 14.85
CA ALA A 169 -0.47 8.71 16.30
C ALA A 169 0.91 9.03 16.89
N ALA A 170 1.99 8.58 16.25
CA ALA A 170 3.35 8.92 16.67
C ALA A 170 3.58 10.45 16.64
N LYS A 171 3.12 11.13 15.59
CA LYS A 171 3.18 12.60 15.48
C LYS A 171 2.39 13.27 16.62
N LEU A 172 1.20 12.77 16.91
CA LEU A 172 0.34 13.31 17.98
C LEU A 172 1.04 13.30 19.34
N ILE A 173 1.66 12.16 19.73
CA ILE A 173 2.22 11.94 21.07
C ILE A 173 3.69 12.33 21.21
N SER A 174 4.43 12.56 20.11
CA SER A 174 5.87 12.87 20.14
C SER A 174 6.26 14.13 19.35
N GLY A 175 5.34 14.70 18.59
CA GLY A 175 5.59 15.82 17.68
C GLY A 175 6.31 15.44 16.38
N LYS A 176 6.64 14.16 16.17
CA LYS A 176 7.36 13.66 14.99
C LYS A 176 6.56 12.61 14.25
N SER A 177 6.48 12.71 12.92
CA SER A 177 5.92 11.65 12.07
C SER A 177 6.92 10.50 12.00
N LEU A 178 6.64 9.43 12.71
CA LEU A 178 7.52 8.27 12.82
C LEU A 178 6.81 7.01 12.35
N ARG A 179 7.47 6.26 11.47
CA ARG A 179 7.07 4.92 11.07
C ARG A 179 7.76 3.90 11.96
N SER A 180 6.99 2.96 12.49
CA SER A 180 7.53 1.82 13.23
C SER A 180 8.02 0.73 12.29
N ILE A 181 9.22 0.23 12.54
CA ILE A 181 9.84 -0.90 11.84
C ILE A 181 10.01 -2.03 12.86
N PRO A 182 9.01 -2.92 13.03
CA PRO A 182 9.06 -3.99 14.00
C PRO A 182 10.00 -5.12 13.54
N ASP A 183 10.80 -5.64 14.48
CA ASP A 183 11.69 -6.78 14.25
C ASP A 183 11.07 -8.06 14.85
N PHE A 184 10.26 -8.75 14.05
CA PHE A 184 9.62 -9.99 14.45
C PHE A 184 10.61 -11.12 14.74
N SER A 185 11.82 -11.07 14.16
CA SER A 185 12.84 -12.08 14.38
C SER A 185 13.35 -12.11 15.84
N LYS A 186 13.19 -10.99 16.57
CA LYS A 186 13.54 -10.85 17.99
C LYS A 186 12.35 -11.00 18.93
N ALA A 187 11.12 -11.03 18.40
CA ALA A 187 9.92 -11.10 19.22
C ALA A 187 9.65 -12.52 19.72
N LYS A 188 9.55 -12.68 21.04
CA LYS A 188 9.14 -13.93 21.70
C LYS A 188 7.67 -13.93 22.10
N ARG A 189 7.09 -12.76 22.32
CA ARG A 189 5.67 -12.57 22.63
C ARG A 189 5.14 -11.47 21.73
N ILE A 190 4.08 -11.77 21.03
CA ILE A 190 3.45 -10.87 20.08
C ILE A 190 1.98 -10.74 20.46
N LEU A 191 1.49 -9.51 20.61
CA LEU A 191 0.08 -9.20 20.74
C LEU A 191 -0.36 -8.46 19.47
N SER A 192 -1.23 -9.07 18.69
CA SER A 192 -1.84 -8.48 17.51
C SER A 192 -3.26 -8.01 17.84
N LEU A 193 -3.53 -6.73 17.60
CA LEU A 193 -4.83 -6.09 17.81
C LEU A 193 -5.46 -5.80 16.45
N ASP A 194 -6.37 -6.66 16.04
CA ASP A 194 -7.09 -6.56 14.77
C ASP A 194 -6.17 -6.30 13.55
N ALA A 195 -4.90 -6.75 13.65
CA ALA A 195 -3.85 -6.55 12.66
C ALA A 195 -3.50 -7.86 11.97
N ASP A 196 -3.82 -7.97 10.67
CA ASP A 196 -3.41 -9.12 9.86
C ASP A 196 -2.03 -8.89 9.22
N PHE A 197 -0.98 -8.90 10.07
CA PHE A 197 0.40 -8.64 9.63
C PHE A 197 0.98 -9.72 8.70
N LEU A 198 0.34 -10.87 8.63
CA LEU A 198 0.76 -11.93 7.70
C LEU A 198 0.26 -11.71 6.27
N LEU A 199 -0.75 -10.85 6.06
CA LEU A 199 -1.38 -10.66 4.76
C LEU A 199 -1.55 -9.18 4.37
N ASN A 200 -2.16 -8.37 5.23
CA ASN A 200 -2.70 -7.05 4.88
C ASN A 200 -1.94 -5.86 5.50
N ALA A 201 -0.80 -6.08 6.12
CA ALA A 201 0.04 -4.99 6.63
C ALA A 201 1.06 -4.55 5.58
N ASP A 202 1.49 -3.29 5.66
CA ASP A 202 2.68 -2.84 4.96
C ASP A 202 3.87 -3.74 5.33
N ALA A 203 4.76 -3.98 4.38
CA ALA A 203 5.89 -4.88 4.54
C ALA A 203 5.54 -6.30 5.02
N SER A 204 4.26 -6.74 4.87
CA SER A 204 3.78 -8.06 5.32
C SER A 204 4.69 -9.22 4.89
N ILE A 205 5.31 -9.12 3.72
CA ILE A 205 6.28 -10.10 3.20
C ILE A 205 7.44 -10.30 4.16
N GLY A 206 8.08 -9.21 4.61
CA GLY A 206 9.18 -9.24 5.56
C GLY A 206 8.73 -9.69 6.95
N LEU A 207 7.60 -9.17 7.43
CA LEU A 207 7.03 -9.49 8.73
C LEU A 207 6.67 -10.99 8.83
N ALA A 208 6.01 -11.54 7.82
CA ALA A 208 5.65 -12.95 7.76
C ALA A 208 6.90 -13.85 7.75
N ARG A 209 7.91 -13.49 6.95
CA ARG A 209 9.19 -14.21 6.88
C ARG A 209 9.90 -14.26 8.23
N ASP A 210 9.95 -13.14 8.94
CA ASP A 210 10.60 -13.05 10.24
C ASP A 210 9.80 -13.76 11.34
N PHE A 211 8.47 -13.64 11.31
CA PHE A 211 7.59 -14.39 12.20
C PHE A 211 7.79 -15.91 12.06
N VAL A 212 7.79 -16.43 10.83
CA VAL A 212 7.98 -17.86 10.57
C VAL A 212 9.33 -18.35 11.06
N LYS A 213 10.40 -17.55 10.97
CA LYS A 213 11.72 -17.93 11.52
C LYS A 213 11.65 -18.22 13.03
N THR A 214 10.88 -17.44 13.79
CA THR A 214 10.73 -17.60 15.25
C THR A 214 9.81 -18.76 15.63
N ARG A 215 9.07 -19.33 14.67
CA ARG A 215 8.14 -20.44 14.88
C ARG A 215 8.63 -21.76 14.28
N LYS A 216 9.79 -21.76 13.65
CA LYS A 216 10.37 -22.96 13.05
C LYS A 216 10.96 -23.86 14.12
N VAL A 217 10.31 -24.99 14.35
CA VAL A 217 10.76 -26.05 15.29
C VAL A 217 11.37 -27.18 14.46
N LYS A 218 12.65 -27.49 14.71
CA LYS A 218 13.36 -28.59 14.05
C LYS A 218 13.31 -29.87 14.86
N ASP A 219 13.37 -29.72 16.18
CA ASP A 219 13.30 -30.83 17.13
C ASP A 219 12.61 -30.39 18.44
N SER A 220 12.41 -31.33 19.38
CA SER A 220 11.74 -31.06 20.66
C SER A 220 12.43 -30.02 21.52
N LYS A 221 13.75 -29.77 21.35
CA LYS A 221 14.51 -28.79 22.12
C LYS A 221 14.20 -27.35 21.67
N ASP A 222 13.73 -27.19 20.44
CA ASP A 222 13.38 -25.87 19.91
C ASP A 222 11.96 -25.44 20.31
N SER A 223 11.11 -26.35 20.79
CA SER A 223 9.72 -26.05 21.16
C SER A 223 9.60 -24.92 22.19
N GLY A 224 10.51 -24.90 23.19
CA GLY A 224 10.56 -23.83 24.19
C GLY A 224 11.05 -22.46 23.69
N LYS A 225 11.63 -22.42 22.51
CA LYS A 225 12.13 -21.18 21.87
C LYS A 225 11.11 -20.52 20.94
N MET A 226 10.03 -21.23 20.61
CA MET A 226 8.99 -20.76 19.69
C MET A 226 8.33 -19.50 20.25
N SER A 227 8.14 -18.50 19.37
CA SER A 227 7.39 -17.29 19.73
C SER A 227 5.93 -17.63 20.02
N ARG A 228 5.28 -16.84 20.90
CA ARG A 228 3.85 -16.97 21.21
C ARG A 228 3.10 -15.79 20.66
N LEU A 229 2.01 -16.06 19.94
CA LEU A 229 1.14 -15.07 19.35
C LEU A 229 -0.21 -15.05 20.07
N TYR A 230 -0.52 -13.89 20.63
CA TYR A 230 -1.86 -13.50 21.07
C TYR A 230 -2.50 -12.69 19.96
N SER A 231 -3.68 -13.11 19.48
CA SER A 231 -4.45 -12.35 18.49
C SER A 231 -5.80 -11.97 19.07
N VAL A 232 -6.06 -10.67 19.11
CA VAL A 232 -7.37 -10.10 19.46
C VAL A 232 -7.94 -9.49 18.21
N GLU A 233 -9.02 -10.05 17.69
CA GLU A 233 -9.53 -9.69 16.36
C GLU A 233 -11.05 -9.81 16.24
N SER A 234 -11.63 -8.97 15.39
CA SER A 234 -13.06 -8.91 15.13
C SER A 234 -13.53 -10.00 14.16
N SER A 235 -12.70 -10.37 13.19
CA SER A 235 -12.92 -11.46 12.26
C SER A 235 -11.72 -12.40 12.22
N LEU A 236 -11.92 -13.65 11.78
CA LEU A 236 -10.81 -14.57 11.63
C LEU A 236 -9.94 -14.16 10.44
N THR A 237 -8.65 -13.93 10.74
CA THR A 237 -7.64 -13.53 9.75
C THR A 237 -6.56 -14.60 9.60
N SER A 238 -5.65 -14.41 8.60
CA SER A 238 -4.47 -15.26 8.47
C SER A 238 -3.61 -15.24 9.73
N THR A 239 -3.45 -14.08 10.35
CA THR A 239 -2.73 -13.92 11.62
C THR A 239 -3.45 -14.63 12.76
N GLY A 240 -4.76 -14.44 12.91
CA GLY A 240 -5.54 -15.09 13.96
C GLY A 240 -5.59 -16.61 13.84
N SER A 241 -5.54 -17.16 12.61
CA SER A 241 -5.47 -18.61 12.38
C SER A 241 -4.15 -19.25 12.86
N MET A 242 -3.10 -18.44 12.97
CA MET A 242 -1.77 -18.87 13.47
C MET A 242 -1.55 -18.57 14.95
N ALA A 243 -2.55 -17.99 15.64
CA ALA A 243 -2.41 -17.58 17.03
C ALA A 243 -2.40 -18.77 18.02
N ASP A 244 -1.58 -18.68 19.06
CA ASP A 244 -1.59 -19.61 20.18
C ASP A 244 -2.75 -19.30 21.13
N HIS A 245 -3.06 -18.01 21.27
CA HIS A 245 -4.19 -17.52 22.05
C HIS A 245 -4.99 -16.51 21.23
N ARG A 246 -6.21 -16.84 20.91
CA ARG A 246 -7.10 -15.99 20.14
C ARG A 246 -8.29 -15.52 20.98
N LEU A 247 -8.55 -14.22 20.95
CA LEU A 247 -9.71 -13.60 21.57
C LEU A 247 -10.54 -12.91 20.50
N ARG A 248 -11.82 -13.24 20.41
CA ARG A 248 -12.76 -12.54 19.54
C ARG A 248 -13.28 -11.29 20.25
N LEU A 249 -13.01 -10.13 19.67
CA LEU A 249 -13.44 -8.84 20.18
C LEU A 249 -13.78 -7.91 19.00
N SER A 250 -14.81 -7.09 19.12
CA SER A 250 -15.17 -6.12 18.08
C SER A 250 -14.11 -5.03 17.92
N SER A 251 -13.92 -4.50 16.71
CA SER A 251 -12.90 -3.46 16.45
C SER A 251 -13.08 -2.22 17.33
N SER A 252 -14.33 -1.77 17.52
CA SER A 252 -14.66 -0.64 18.39
C SER A 252 -14.35 -0.86 19.89
N GLN A 253 -14.09 -2.08 20.31
CA GLN A 253 -13.76 -2.44 21.70
C GLN A 253 -12.24 -2.57 21.92
N MET A 254 -11.42 -2.51 20.85
CA MET A 254 -9.96 -2.66 20.93
C MET A 254 -9.31 -1.55 21.76
N GLY A 255 -9.87 -0.33 21.73
CA GLY A 255 -9.37 0.80 22.50
C GLY A 255 -9.45 0.57 24.01
N ALA A 256 -10.61 0.12 24.51
CA ALA A 256 -10.77 -0.22 25.92
C ALA A 256 -9.90 -1.42 26.32
N PHE A 257 -9.79 -2.42 25.45
CA PHE A 257 -8.95 -3.60 25.69
C PHE A 257 -7.47 -3.24 25.85
N ILE A 258 -6.89 -2.47 24.92
CA ILE A 258 -5.47 -2.09 25.01
C ILE A 258 -5.20 -1.17 26.20
N ALA A 259 -6.16 -0.33 26.60
CA ALA A 259 -6.06 0.46 27.81
C ALA A 259 -6.04 -0.41 29.08
N GLN A 260 -6.82 -1.52 29.14
CA GLN A 260 -6.73 -2.50 30.21
C GLN A 260 -5.38 -3.21 30.26
N ILE A 261 -4.84 -3.61 29.10
CA ILE A 261 -3.47 -4.18 29.01
C ILE A 261 -2.43 -3.17 29.50
N GLY A 262 -2.51 -1.91 29.08
CA GLY A 262 -1.62 -0.84 29.53
C GLY A 262 -1.66 -0.63 31.05
N ALA A 263 -2.86 -0.62 31.62
CA ALA A 263 -3.04 -0.53 33.08
C ALA A 263 -2.46 -1.74 33.82
N ALA A 264 -2.68 -2.95 33.29
CA ALA A 264 -2.14 -4.20 33.87
C ALA A 264 -0.60 -4.26 33.79
N LEU A 265 0.00 -3.63 32.79
CA LEU A 265 1.47 -3.45 32.67
C LEU A 265 2.02 -2.30 33.52
N GLY A 266 1.17 -1.59 34.27
CA GLY A 266 1.58 -0.49 35.15
C GLY A 266 1.83 0.84 34.41
N LEU A 267 1.29 1.03 33.20
CA LEU A 267 1.42 2.29 32.48
C LEU A 267 0.69 3.43 33.23
N SER A 268 1.31 4.60 33.28
CA SER A 268 0.65 5.80 33.82
C SER A 268 -0.33 6.35 32.79
N LEU A 269 -1.57 5.89 32.86
CA LEU A 269 -2.64 6.32 31.94
C LEU A 269 -3.41 7.53 32.48
N PRO A 270 -3.83 8.48 31.66
CA PRO A 270 -4.77 9.55 32.01
C PRO A 270 -6.07 9.00 32.62
N ALA A 271 -6.71 9.80 33.49
CA ALA A 271 -7.94 9.39 34.18
C ALA A 271 -9.06 9.01 33.17
N ALA A 272 -9.20 9.79 32.10
CA ALA A 272 -10.18 9.52 31.04
C ALA A 272 -9.94 8.18 30.33
N VAL A 273 -8.67 7.82 30.09
CA VAL A 273 -8.29 6.52 29.51
C VAL A 273 -8.60 5.36 30.46
N LYS A 274 -8.36 5.54 31.76
CA LYS A 274 -8.74 4.53 32.79
C LYS A 274 -10.26 4.34 32.83
N TYR A 275 -11.02 5.42 32.68
CA TYR A 275 -12.47 5.33 32.60
C TYR A 275 -12.93 4.59 31.33
N ALA A 276 -12.34 4.91 30.18
CA ALA A 276 -12.61 4.19 28.94
C ALA A 276 -12.25 2.69 29.04
N ALA A 277 -11.14 2.34 29.68
CA ALA A 277 -10.77 0.95 29.94
C ALA A 277 -11.84 0.18 30.74
N ALA A 278 -12.47 0.83 31.72
CA ALA A 278 -13.53 0.22 32.53
C ALA A 278 -14.86 0.03 31.77
N SER A 279 -15.02 0.59 30.58
CA SER A 279 -16.23 0.43 29.74
C SER A 279 -16.35 -0.98 29.10
N LEU A 280 -15.26 -1.76 29.08
CA LEU A 280 -15.22 -3.09 28.52
C LEU A 280 -15.27 -4.16 29.60
N ASP A 281 -16.33 -4.98 29.59
CA ASP A 281 -16.43 -6.21 30.39
C ASP A 281 -15.83 -7.38 29.61
N ILE A 282 -14.70 -7.88 30.07
CA ILE A 282 -13.94 -8.98 29.48
C ILE A 282 -13.32 -9.84 30.58
N ASP A 283 -13.03 -11.11 30.28
CA ASP A 283 -12.36 -12.00 31.23
C ASP A 283 -11.04 -11.40 31.75
N ALA A 284 -11.10 -10.93 32.98
CA ALA A 284 -9.95 -10.33 33.68
C ALA A 284 -8.72 -11.25 33.74
N LYS A 285 -8.93 -12.59 33.72
CA LYS A 285 -7.86 -13.56 33.68
C LYS A 285 -7.09 -13.48 32.37
N TRP A 286 -7.80 -13.33 31.22
CA TRP A 286 -7.16 -13.22 29.92
C TRP A 286 -6.24 -11.98 29.85
N VAL A 287 -6.74 -10.84 30.30
CA VAL A 287 -5.97 -9.57 30.35
C VAL A 287 -4.75 -9.72 31.25
N LYS A 288 -4.95 -10.26 32.46
CA LYS A 288 -3.87 -10.43 33.46
C LYS A 288 -2.76 -11.37 32.96
N GLU A 289 -3.11 -12.52 32.43
CA GLU A 289 -2.14 -13.52 31.98
C GLU A 289 -1.40 -13.03 30.72
N CYS A 290 -2.08 -12.37 29.77
CA CYS A 290 -1.46 -11.76 28.61
C CYS A 290 -0.46 -10.66 29.02
N ALA A 291 -0.87 -9.73 29.87
CA ALA A 291 0.00 -8.66 30.37
C ALA A 291 1.20 -9.21 31.15
N ALA A 292 1.01 -10.23 31.99
CA ALA A 292 2.08 -10.86 32.73
C ALA A 292 3.12 -11.56 31.82
N ASP A 293 2.66 -12.25 30.74
CA ASP A 293 3.56 -12.90 29.79
C ASP A 293 4.35 -11.87 28.95
N LEU A 294 3.70 -10.76 28.56
CA LEU A 294 4.38 -9.64 27.90
C LEU A 294 5.44 -9.01 28.81
N ALA A 295 5.11 -8.71 30.06
CA ALA A 295 6.02 -8.13 31.05
C ALA A 295 7.23 -9.04 31.37
N ALA A 296 7.00 -10.37 31.48
CA ALA A 296 8.04 -11.35 31.68
C ALA A 296 9.03 -11.47 30.51
N ASN A 297 8.63 -11.00 29.34
CA ASN A 297 9.44 -11.01 28.13
C ASN A 297 9.82 -9.60 27.66
N LYS A 298 10.01 -8.65 28.57
CA LYS A 298 10.52 -7.31 28.26
C LYS A 298 11.73 -7.39 27.33
N ASN A 299 11.86 -6.44 26.36
CA ASN A 299 12.81 -6.43 25.24
C ASN A 299 12.51 -7.45 24.11
N HIS A 300 11.59 -8.37 24.30
CA HIS A 300 11.18 -9.39 23.31
C HIS A 300 9.67 -9.48 23.17
N ALA A 301 8.93 -8.59 23.80
CA ALA A 301 7.49 -8.45 23.65
C ALA A 301 7.20 -7.35 22.61
N LEU A 302 6.25 -7.61 21.72
CA LEU A 302 5.88 -6.72 20.61
C LEU A 302 4.36 -6.63 20.54
N ILE A 303 3.83 -5.41 20.47
CA ILE A 303 2.40 -5.16 20.22
C ILE A 303 2.24 -4.44 18.91
N ILE A 304 1.32 -4.91 18.09
CA ILE A 304 0.94 -4.29 16.81
C ILE A 304 -0.56 -4.09 16.76
N ALA A 305 -1.01 -3.04 16.06
CA ALA A 305 -2.41 -2.72 15.86
C ALA A 305 -2.70 -2.53 14.37
N GLY A 306 -3.91 -2.91 13.93
CA GLY A 306 -4.35 -2.68 12.57
C GLY A 306 -4.53 -1.19 12.28
N GLU A 307 -4.09 -0.72 11.12
CA GLU A 307 -4.07 0.71 10.76
C GLU A 307 -5.47 1.34 10.68
N HIS A 308 -6.53 0.54 10.58
CA HIS A 308 -7.91 1.01 10.64
C HIS A 308 -8.40 1.37 12.06
N LEU A 309 -7.63 1.02 13.10
CA LEU A 309 -7.96 1.38 14.48
C LEU A 309 -7.66 2.86 14.74
N PRO A 310 -8.39 3.52 15.67
CA PRO A 310 -8.20 4.94 15.96
C PRO A 310 -6.78 5.33 16.40
N GLN A 311 -6.41 6.58 16.21
CA GLN A 311 -5.10 7.11 16.58
C GLN A 311 -4.79 6.90 18.07
N SER A 312 -5.77 7.05 18.96
CA SER A 312 -5.59 6.86 20.40
C SER A 312 -5.22 5.42 20.76
N VAL A 313 -5.66 4.41 19.98
CA VAL A 313 -5.25 3.01 20.15
C VAL A 313 -3.77 2.86 19.82
N HIS A 314 -3.34 3.37 18.66
CA HIS A 314 -1.93 3.35 18.26
C HIS A 314 -1.03 4.10 19.24
N ALA A 315 -1.50 5.22 19.78
CA ALA A 315 -0.77 5.99 20.80
C ALA A 315 -0.49 5.15 22.07
N ILE A 316 -1.48 4.41 22.55
CA ILE A 316 -1.30 3.50 23.70
C ILE A 316 -0.38 2.33 23.32
N VAL A 317 -0.52 1.75 22.14
CA VAL A 317 0.36 0.68 21.63
C VAL A 317 1.81 1.15 21.59
N ILE A 318 2.10 2.34 21.08
CA ILE A 318 3.44 2.92 21.06
C ILE A 318 3.96 3.09 22.48
N ALA A 319 3.17 3.63 23.40
CA ALA A 319 3.56 3.83 24.80
C ALA A 319 3.89 2.50 25.52
N ILE A 320 3.10 1.45 25.26
CA ILE A 320 3.36 0.12 25.84
C ILE A 320 4.64 -0.48 25.24
N ASN A 321 4.83 -0.39 23.93
CA ASN A 321 6.04 -0.88 23.27
C ASN A 321 7.31 -0.21 23.80
N GLU A 322 7.27 1.10 24.04
CA GLU A 322 8.37 1.83 24.67
C GLU A 322 8.62 1.35 26.12
N ALA A 323 7.57 1.19 26.94
CA ALA A 323 7.67 0.68 28.29
C ALA A 323 8.24 -0.74 28.36
N LEU A 324 7.91 -1.57 27.38
CA LEU A 324 8.42 -2.93 27.22
C LEU A 324 9.80 -2.98 26.57
N SER A 325 10.32 -1.86 26.05
CA SER A 325 11.52 -1.83 25.21
C SER A 325 11.41 -2.83 24.05
N ALA A 326 10.26 -2.81 23.37
CA ALA A 326 9.94 -3.73 22.30
C ALA A 326 10.98 -3.68 21.15
N PRO A 327 11.18 -4.78 20.42
CA PRO A 327 12.11 -4.81 19.29
C PRO A 327 11.54 -4.03 18.08
N ILE A 328 11.45 -2.71 18.21
CA ILE A 328 10.97 -1.79 17.19
C ILE A 328 12.02 -0.70 16.95
N ASN A 329 12.30 -0.40 15.70
CA ASN A 329 13.00 0.80 15.30
C ASN A 329 11.98 1.80 14.75
N TYR A 330 12.31 3.10 14.82
CA TYR A 330 11.52 4.15 14.20
C TYR A 330 12.36 4.87 13.15
N ILE A 331 11.71 5.29 12.06
CA ILE A 331 12.28 6.17 11.04
C ILE A 331 11.39 7.39 10.87
N GLU A 332 11.98 8.56 10.58
CA GLU A 332 11.20 9.75 10.24
C GLU A 332 10.62 9.60 8.83
N VAL A 333 9.35 9.98 8.68
CA VAL A 333 8.62 9.98 7.41
C VAL A 333 7.91 11.31 7.21
N SER A 334 7.64 11.65 5.94
CA SER A 334 6.83 12.81 5.60
C SER A 334 5.42 12.33 5.25
N ASN A 335 4.42 12.90 5.90
CA ASN A 335 3.02 12.68 5.56
C ASN A 335 2.46 13.96 4.94
N ALA A 336 1.49 13.83 4.04
CA ALA A 336 0.78 14.97 3.49
C ALA A 336 0.07 15.76 4.62
N GLU A 337 0.04 17.06 4.46
CA GLU A 337 -0.63 17.97 5.40
C GLU A 337 -2.14 17.99 5.18
N SER A 338 -2.58 17.79 3.94
CA SER A 338 -3.97 17.83 3.49
C SER A 338 -4.41 16.50 2.87
N GLY A 339 -5.66 16.13 3.11
CA GLY A 339 -6.32 14.95 2.57
C GLY A 339 -7.49 15.29 1.64
N ILE A 340 -8.24 14.27 1.23
CA ILE A 340 -9.40 14.42 0.34
C ILE A 340 -10.45 15.39 0.88
N SER A 341 -10.64 15.48 2.21
CA SER A 341 -11.57 16.41 2.85
C SER A 341 -11.25 17.87 2.52
N GLU A 342 -9.97 18.23 2.50
CA GLU A 342 -9.53 19.58 2.12
C GLU A 342 -9.79 19.85 0.64
N ALA A 343 -9.47 18.90 -0.24
CA ALA A 343 -9.77 19.02 -1.66
C ALA A 343 -11.29 19.21 -1.91
N VAL A 344 -12.14 18.46 -1.22
CA VAL A 344 -13.60 18.61 -1.30
C VAL A 344 -14.07 19.96 -0.77
N ALA A 345 -13.51 20.45 0.34
CA ALA A 345 -13.83 21.77 0.89
C ALA A 345 -13.53 22.87 -0.15
N ARG A 346 -12.32 22.83 -0.74
CA ARG A 346 -11.93 23.78 -1.80
C ARG A 346 -12.86 23.73 -3.02
N LEU A 347 -13.19 22.51 -3.49
CA LEU A 347 -14.14 22.35 -4.62
C LEU A 347 -15.52 22.90 -4.30
N ASN A 348 -15.98 22.75 -3.06
CA ASN A 348 -17.28 23.25 -2.61
C ASN A 348 -17.34 24.78 -2.49
N GLU A 349 -16.21 25.45 -2.27
CA GLU A 349 -16.10 26.92 -2.30
C GLU A 349 -16.36 27.48 -3.71
N GLY A 350 -16.16 26.67 -4.76
CA GLY A 350 -16.51 27.01 -6.15
C GLY A 350 -15.49 27.91 -6.85
N ASP A 351 -14.29 28.09 -6.30
CA ASP A 351 -13.21 28.91 -6.87
C ASP A 351 -12.10 28.08 -7.56
N VAL A 352 -12.24 26.74 -7.59
CA VAL A 352 -11.26 25.84 -8.22
C VAL A 352 -11.33 25.95 -9.73
N LYS A 353 -10.27 26.53 -10.32
CA LYS A 353 -10.12 26.68 -11.78
C LYS A 353 -9.62 25.40 -12.43
N THR A 354 -8.64 24.74 -11.76
CA THR A 354 -8.00 23.52 -12.27
C THR A 354 -7.84 22.50 -11.15
N LEU A 355 -8.41 21.31 -11.34
CA LEU A 355 -8.22 20.13 -10.49
C LEU A 355 -7.35 19.13 -11.24
N VAL A 356 -6.24 18.70 -10.63
CA VAL A 356 -5.36 17.66 -11.16
C VAL A 356 -5.44 16.44 -10.24
N ILE A 357 -5.87 15.31 -10.78
CA ILE A 357 -6.00 14.04 -10.06
C ILE A 357 -4.91 13.10 -10.57
N LEU A 358 -4.01 12.67 -9.67
CA LEU A 358 -2.86 11.82 -9.99
C LEU A 358 -3.07 10.43 -9.39
N GLY A 359 -3.58 9.53 -10.22
CA GLY A 359 -3.91 8.15 -9.81
C GLY A 359 -5.22 8.03 -9.04
N GLY A 360 -5.46 6.83 -8.54
CA GLY A 360 -6.63 6.51 -7.73
C GLY A 360 -7.97 6.49 -8.49
N ASN A 361 -9.03 6.24 -7.75
CA ASN A 361 -10.40 6.28 -8.30
C ASN A 361 -11.39 6.88 -7.28
N PRO A 362 -11.23 8.16 -6.89
CA PRO A 362 -12.05 8.76 -5.83
C PRO A 362 -13.54 8.82 -6.17
N VAL A 363 -13.96 8.83 -7.44
CA VAL A 363 -15.39 8.71 -7.79
C VAL A 363 -15.97 7.37 -7.34
N TYR A 364 -15.16 6.31 -7.32
CA TYR A 364 -15.58 4.99 -6.89
C TYR A 364 -15.39 4.75 -5.39
N ASN A 365 -14.22 5.11 -4.83
CA ASN A 365 -13.79 4.66 -3.52
C ASN A 365 -13.64 5.76 -2.46
N ALA A 366 -13.97 7.03 -2.77
CA ALA A 366 -14.01 8.08 -1.75
C ALA A 366 -15.14 7.81 -0.73
N PRO A 367 -14.98 8.25 0.54
CA PRO A 367 -16.06 8.20 1.51
C PRO A 367 -17.33 8.88 0.99
N VAL A 368 -18.46 8.20 1.11
CA VAL A 368 -19.75 8.66 0.57
C VAL A 368 -20.17 10.04 1.12
N ASP A 369 -19.73 10.38 2.33
CA ASP A 369 -20.01 11.66 2.97
C ASP A 369 -19.45 12.87 2.18
N PHE A 370 -18.47 12.65 1.31
CA PHE A 370 -17.84 13.71 0.52
C PHE A 370 -18.53 13.96 -0.81
N ASP A 371 -19.34 13.02 -1.32
CA ASP A 371 -19.94 13.09 -2.66
C ASP A 371 -18.92 13.62 -3.70
N TRP A 372 -17.81 12.90 -3.84
CA TRP A 372 -16.68 13.33 -4.66
C TRP A 372 -17.07 13.65 -6.10
N ALA A 373 -17.97 12.87 -6.71
CA ALA A 373 -18.38 13.10 -8.10
C ALA A 373 -19.03 14.48 -8.28
N THR A 374 -19.90 14.88 -7.35
CA THR A 374 -20.53 16.21 -7.35
C THR A 374 -19.49 17.30 -7.07
N ALA A 375 -18.55 17.07 -6.16
CA ALA A 375 -17.49 18.03 -5.88
C ALA A 375 -16.56 18.23 -7.08
N GLN A 376 -16.10 17.13 -7.72
CA GLN A 376 -15.24 17.18 -8.92
C GLN A 376 -15.88 17.97 -10.07
N ALA A 377 -17.20 17.86 -10.26
CA ALA A 377 -17.93 18.57 -11.31
C ALA A 377 -17.95 20.10 -11.13
N LYS A 378 -17.60 20.62 -9.93
CA LYS A 378 -17.52 22.07 -9.66
C LYS A 378 -16.21 22.70 -10.12
N ALA A 379 -15.18 21.91 -10.42
CA ALA A 379 -13.94 22.43 -10.97
C ALA A 379 -14.17 23.01 -12.37
N GLY A 380 -13.52 24.14 -12.66
CA GLY A 380 -13.55 24.73 -14.01
C GLY A 380 -12.99 23.78 -15.07
N GLU A 381 -11.95 23.02 -14.73
CA GLU A 381 -11.39 21.92 -15.49
C GLU A 381 -10.89 20.85 -14.50
N SER A 382 -11.13 19.57 -14.84
CA SER A 382 -10.57 18.44 -14.12
C SER A 382 -9.72 17.59 -15.03
N ILE A 383 -8.47 17.33 -14.62
CA ILE A 383 -7.50 16.52 -15.37
C ILE A 383 -7.22 15.27 -14.55
N TYR A 384 -7.48 14.11 -15.12
CA TYR A 384 -7.16 12.82 -14.52
C TYR A 384 -5.95 12.20 -15.22
N PHE A 385 -4.95 11.81 -14.45
CA PHE A 385 -3.78 11.08 -14.88
C PHE A 385 -3.80 9.67 -14.27
N GLY A 386 -3.89 8.63 -15.10
CA GLY A 386 -3.94 7.25 -14.60
C GLY A 386 -3.87 6.21 -15.71
N THR A 387 -3.67 4.94 -15.31
CA THR A 387 -3.54 3.79 -16.21
C THR A 387 -4.87 3.28 -16.76
N ASP A 388 -6.00 3.62 -16.09
CA ASP A 388 -7.30 3.03 -16.37
C ASP A 388 -8.36 4.07 -16.71
N LYS A 389 -9.30 3.69 -17.56
CA LYS A 389 -10.50 4.49 -17.91
C LYS A 389 -11.62 4.28 -16.88
N ASN A 390 -11.26 4.45 -15.60
CA ASN A 390 -12.16 4.25 -14.46
C ASN A 390 -13.25 5.33 -14.35
N GLU A 391 -14.03 5.31 -13.28
CA GLU A 391 -15.13 6.25 -13.03
C GLU A 391 -14.63 7.69 -12.91
N THR A 392 -13.49 7.90 -12.26
CA THR A 392 -12.86 9.23 -12.11
C THR A 392 -12.39 9.77 -13.46
N ALA A 393 -11.80 8.92 -14.31
CA ALA A 393 -11.41 9.27 -15.67
C ALA A 393 -12.61 9.69 -16.53
N LYS A 394 -13.74 8.98 -16.39
CA LYS A 394 -14.99 9.29 -17.11
C LYS A 394 -15.63 10.61 -16.68
N ALA A 395 -15.45 10.98 -15.40
CA ALA A 395 -15.96 12.23 -14.85
C ALA A 395 -15.01 13.42 -15.09
N ALA A 396 -13.76 13.18 -15.52
CA ALA A 396 -12.79 14.25 -15.78
C ALA A 396 -12.99 14.91 -17.15
N SER A 397 -12.68 16.21 -17.23
CA SER A 397 -12.72 16.97 -18.50
C SER A 397 -11.63 16.51 -19.47
N LEU A 398 -10.47 16.11 -18.92
CA LEU A 398 -9.32 15.62 -19.67
C LEU A 398 -8.75 14.39 -18.97
N MET A 399 -8.62 13.30 -19.70
CA MET A 399 -7.86 12.13 -19.27
C MET A 399 -6.49 12.13 -19.95
N VAL A 400 -5.44 12.00 -19.15
CA VAL A 400 -4.05 11.79 -19.56
C VAL A 400 -3.67 10.35 -19.21
N ALA A 401 -3.39 9.55 -20.25
CA ALA A 401 -3.04 8.14 -20.07
C ALA A 401 -1.63 7.99 -19.46
N ALA A 402 -1.52 7.28 -18.35
CA ALA A 402 -0.26 7.01 -17.67
C ALA A 402 0.44 5.77 -18.20
N SER A 403 1.77 5.80 -18.21
CA SER A 403 2.61 4.65 -18.51
C SER A 403 2.59 3.65 -17.33
N HIS A 404 2.68 2.36 -17.64
CA HIS A 404 2.89 1.32 -16.63
C HIS A 404 4.31 1.43 -16.05
N TYR A 405 4.53 0.98 -14.80
CA TYR A 405 5.85 1.11 -14.16
C TYR A 405 6.98 0.35 -14.89
N LEU A 406 6.64 -0.70 -15.67
CA LEU A 406 7.59 -1.41 -16.53
C LEU A 406 7.90 -0.70 -17.87
N GLU A 407 7.27 0.44 -18.14
CA GLU A 407 7.44 1.27 -19.35
C GLU A 407 8.06 2.63 -19.07
N THR A 408 8.38 2.95 -17.81
CA THR A 408 8.68 4.33 -17.44
C THR A 408 9.78 4.44 -16.39
N TRP A 409 10.45 5.59 -16.36
CA TRP A 409 11.45 5.93 -15.34
C TRP A 409 10.81 6.53 -14.09
N GLY A 410 11.32 6.15 -12.94
CA GLY A 410 10.97 6.68 -11.64
C GLY A 410 11.94 6.21 -10.57
N ASP A 411 11.61 6.51 -9.34
CA ASP A 411 12.30 6.06 -8.14
C ASP A 411 11.31 5.85 -7.00
N GLY A 412 11.79 5.30 -5.90
CA GLY A 412 11.01 5.15 -4.70
C GLY A 412 11.85 4.73 -3.51
N ARG A 413 11.18 4.60 -2.37
CA ARG A 413 11.78 4.03 -1.17
C ARG A 413 10.99 2.81 -0.72
N THR A 414 11.71 1.81 -0.27
CA THR A 414 11.15 0.65 0.41
C THR A 414 10.62 1.04 1.80
N PHE A 415 9.95 0.11 2.46
CA PHE A 415 9.36 0.34 3.78
C PHE A 415 10.38 0.84 4.83
N ASP A 416 11.63 0.39 4.77
CA ASP A 416 12.73 0.83 5.65
C ASP A 416 13.47 2.07 5.13
N GLY A 417 13.02 2.64 4.00
CA GLY A 417 13.57 3.84 3.39
C GLY A 417 14.73 3.61 2.42
N THR A 418 15.06 2.36 2.07
CA THR A 418 16.08 2.06 1.05
C THR A 418 15.67 2.64 -0.31
N LEU A 419 16.55 3.39 -0.97
CA LEU A 419 16.31 3.96 -2.29
C LEU A 419 16.37 2.89 -3.37
N VAL A 420 15.36 2.85 -4.25
CA VAL A 420 15.23 1.88 -5.34
C VAL A 420 14.85 2.57 -6.65
N PRO A 421 15.35 2.10 -7.81
CA PRO A 421 14.96 2.63 -9.10
C PRO A 421 13.63 2.02 -9.56
N VAL A 422 12.86 2.77 -10.31
CA VAL A 422 11.87 2.26 -11.25
C VAL A 422 12.45 2.50 -12.63
N GLN A 423 12.85 1.43 -13.33
CA GLN A 423 13.41 1.53 -14.68
C GLN A 423 12.55 0.73 -15.67
N PRO A 424 12.36 1.26 -16.89
CA PRO A 424 11.55 0.58 -17.90
C PRO A 424 12.21 -0.71 -18.39
N MET A 425 11.37 -1.71 -18.65
CA MET A 425 11.76 -2.98 -19.26
C MET A 425 11.54 -2.96 -20.78
N ILE A 426 10.64 -2.11 -21.23
CA ILE A 426 10.26 -1.93 -22.64
C ILE A 426 9.93 -0.46 -22.89
N GLU A 427 9.94 -0.07 -24.16
CA GLU A 427 9.29 1.17 -24.61
C GLU A 427 7.78 1.12 -24.33
N PRO A 428 7.13 2.26 -24.06
CA PRO A 428 5.69 2.29 -23.85
C PRO A 428 4.93 1.62 -24.99
N LEU A 429 4.02 0.69 -24.66
CA LEU A 429 3.17 0.00 -25.64
C LEU A 429 2.17 0.96 -26.31
N PHE A 430 1.86 2.05 -25.62
CA PHE A 430 0.89 3.05 -26.05
C PHE A 430 1.44 4.46 -25.86
N PRO A 431 0.90 5.48 -26.55
CA PRO A 431 1.25 6.89 -26.35
C PRO A 431 0.76 7.40 -24.98
N THR A 432 1.53 7.11 -23.95
CA THR A 432 1.25 7.39 -22.55
C THR A 432 2.31 8.33 -21.95
N PHE A 433 2.04 8.86 -20.76
CA PHE A 433 2.88 9.85 -20.11
C PHE A 433 3.48 9.30 -18.80
N ASN A 434 4.67 9.78 -18.48
CA ASN A 434 5.31 9.59 -17.19
C ASN A 434 4.80 10.64 -16.19
N GLU A 435 4.57 10.26 -14.92
CA GLU A 435 4.12 11.18 -13.88
C GLU A 435 5.13 12.31 -13.62
N LEU A 436 6.44 12.02 -13.64
CA LEU A 436 7.48 13.04 -13.45
C LEU A 436 7.46 14.06 -14.60
N GLU A 437 7.19 13.63 -15.86
CA GLU A 437 6.99 14.55 -16.98
C GLU A 437 5.79 15.47 -16.73
N VAL A 438 4.67 14.92 -16.29
CA VAL A 438 3.44 15.68 -16.00
C VAL A 438 3.70 16.74 -14.94
N LEU A 439 4.28 16.33 -13.82
CA LEU A 439 4.60 17.24 -12.70
C LEU A 439 5.65 18.29 -13.10
N ALA A 440 6.70 17.91 -13.82
CA ALA A 440 7.72 18.82 -14.29
C ALA A 440 7.18 19.92 -15.20
N ARG A 441 6.23 19.57 -16.09
CA ARG A 441 5.55 20.55 -16.96
C ARG A 441 4.68 21.52 -16.18
N ILE A 442 3.94 21.02 -15.19
CA ILE A 442 3.11 21.87 -14.33
C ILE A 442 4.02 22.76 -13.45
N ALA A 443 5.10 22.23 -12.90
CA ALA A 443 6.07 23.00 -12.12
C ALA A 443 6.81 24.05 -12.98
N GLY A 444 6.87 23.89 -14.30
CA GLY A 444 7.60 24.80 -15.20
C GLY A 444 9.13 24.65 -15.10
N VAL A 445 9.62 23.47 -14.72
CA VAL A 445 11.05 23.22 -14.58
C VAL A 445 11.75 22.98 -15.92
N GLY A 446 13.08 23.18 -15.97
CA GLY A 446 13.85 23.17 -17.22
C GLY A 446 13.96 21.80 -17.89
N THR A 447 13.86 20.69 -17.15
CA THR A 447 13.85 19.33 -17.69
C THR A 447 12.55 18.61 -17.40
N THR A 448 12.01 17.97 -18.42
CA THR A 448 10.80 17.11 -18.33
C THR A 448 11.13 15.64 -18.63
N ASP A 449 12.41 15.33 -18.86
CA ASP A 449 12.88 13.98 -19.11
C ASP A 449 12.99 13.21 -17.77
N ALA A 450 12.19 12.18 -17.62
CA ALA A 450 12.09 11.40 -16.38
C ALA A 450 13.41 10.71 -16.02
N TYR A 451 14.19 10.22 -17.00
CA TYR A 451 15.50 9.62 -16.75
C TYR A 451 16.45 10.63 -16.11
N SER A 452 16.55 11.82 -16.70
CA SER A 452 17.41 12.90 -16.19
C SER A 452 16.98 13.37 -14.80
N ILE A 453 15.67 13.43 -14.51
CA ILE A 453 15.13 13.79 -13.19
C ILE A 453 15.56 12.75 -12.15
N VAL A 454 15.37 11.46 -12.44
CA VAL A 454 15.74 10.36 -11.53
C VAL A 454 17.25 10.33 -11.30
N GLN A 455 18.07 10.48 -12.35
CA GLN A 455 19.51 10.50 -12.24
C GLN A 455 20.03 11.68 -11.39
N ALA A 456 19.44 12.86 -11.57
CA ALA A 456 19.77 14.03 -10.76
C ALA A 456 19.40 13.82 -9.29
N THR A 457 18.20 13.28 -9.03
CA THR A 457 17.74 12.96 -7.67
C THR A 457 18.62 11.89 -7.01
N PHE A 458 19.00 10.83 -7.73
CA PHE A 458 19.93 9.81 -7.23
C PHE A 458 21.25 10.43 -6.77
N THR A 459 21.83 11.34 -7.58
CA THR A 459 23.07 12.04 -7.23
C THR A 459 22.90 12.89 -5.96
N GLU A 460 21.81 13.63 -5.84
CA GLU A 460 21.47 14.45 -4.66
C GLU A 460 21.25 13.62 -3.40
N GLN A 461 20.76 12.40 -3.53
CA GLN A 461 20.61 11.44 -2.43
C GLN A 461 21.93 10.77 -2.02
N GLY A 462 23.07 11.22 -2.56
CA GLY A 462 24.40 10.69 -2.27
C GLY A 462 24.76 9.43 -3.06
N GLY A 463 24.04 9.16 -4.14
CA GLY A 463 24.34 8.06 -5.05
C GLY A 463 25.65 8.28 -5.81
N GLY A 464 26.43 7.19 -6.00
CA GLY A 464 27.70 7.19 -6.75
C GLY A 464 27.53 6.71 -8.19
N ASP A 465 27.65 5.40 -8.40
CA ASP A 465 27.51 4.79 -9.73
C ASP A 465 26.03 4.49 -10.04
N PHE A 466 25.46 5.26 -10.96
CA PHE A 466 24.06 5.11 -11.37
C PHE A 466 23.81 3.79 -12.09
N ASN A 467 24.77 3.32 -12.91
CA ASN A 467 24.61 2.04 -13.61
C ASN A 467 24.62 0.87 -12.62
N LYS A 468 25.46 0.95 -11.57
CA LYS A 468 25.44 -0.04 -10.49
C LYS A 468 24.11 -0.03 -9.75
N PHE A 469 23.56 1.14 -9.42
CA PHE A 469 22.24 1.29 -8.80
C PHE A 469 21.13 0.64 -9.64
N LEU A 470 21.16 0.87 -10.96
CA LEU A 470 20.20 0.24 -11.88
C LEU A 470 20.39 -1.27 -11.95
N SER A 471 21.65 -1.76 -11.94
CA SER A 471 21.96 -3.20 -12.00
C SER A 471 21.59 -3.93 -10.71
N ASP A 472 21.85 -3.34 -9.54
CA ASP A 472 21.55 -3.95 -8.25
C ASP A 472 20.05 -3.83 -7.88
N GLY A 473 19.38 -2.81 -8.42
CA GLY A 473 17.97 -2.49 -8.15
C GLY A 473 17.75 -1.85 -6.80
N LEU A 474 18.80 -1.39 -6.12
CA LEU A 474 18.74 -0.66 -4.85
C LEU A 474 20.08 0.08 -4.60
N LEU A 475 20.02 1.12 -3.76
CA LEU A 475 21.19 1.79 -3.23
C LEU A 475 21.50 1.25 -1.84
N GLU A 476 22.55 0.44 -1.73
CA GLU A 476 22.97 -0.15 -0.46
C GLU A 476 23.32 0.94 0.58
N GLY A 477 22.87 0.77 1.83
CA GLY A 477 23.11 1.70 2.92
C GLY A 477 22.31 2.99 2.87
N SER A 478 21.35 3.13 1.95
CA SER A 478 20.46 4.30 1.83
C SER A 478 19.19 4.21 2.66
N ASN A 479 19.02 3.12 3.43
CA ASN A 479 17.89 2.97 4.35
C ASN A 479 17.85 4.14 5.35
N SER A 480 16.66 4.52 5.76
CA SER A 480 16.45 5.65 6.68
C SER A 480 17.15 5.42 8.02
N LYS A 481 17.76 6.48 8.54
CA LYS A 481 18.38 6.42 9.87
C LYS A 481 17.31 6.20 10.93
N THR A 482 17.61 5.28 11.84
CA THR A 482 16.72 5.03 12.97
C THR A 482 16.78 6.18 13.97
N VAL A 483 15.64 6.56 14.49
CA VAL A 483 15.49 7.57 15.52
C VAL A 483 14.89 6.94 16.78
N LYS A 484 15.21 7.52 17.94
CA LYS A 484 14.58 7.10 19.20
C LYS A 484 13.36 7.98 19.45
N LEU A 485 12.32 7.38 19.97
CA LEU A 485 11.19 8.10 20.53
C LEU A 485 11.64 8.73 21.87
N THR A 486 11.65 10.06 21.94
CA THR A 486 12.23 10.78 23.09
C THR A 486 11.22 11.13 24.16
N SER A 487 9.95 11.18 23.81
CA SER A 487 8.84 11.48 24.73
C SER A 487 7.55 10.88 24.20
N VAL A 488 6.68 10.47 25.11
CA VAL A 488 5.33 10.00 24.81
C VAL A 488 4.36 10.73 25.71
N ASP A 489 3.58 11.62 25.16
CA ASP A 489 2.54 12.34 25.89
C ASP A 489 1.16 11.76 25.60
N LEU A 490 0.64 10.98 26.55
CA LEU A 490 -0.70 10.40 26.45
C LEU A 490 -1.82 11.35 26.89
N SER A 491 -1.51 12.57 27.35
CA SER A 491 -2.55 13.52 27.74
C SER A 491 -3.30 14.13 26.56
N VAL A 492 -2.72 14.04 25.37
CA VAL A 492 -3.26 14.61 24.12
C VAL A 492 -4.21 13.67 23.35
N ILE A 493 -4.36 12.42 23.78
CA ILE A 493 -5.20 11.44 23.08
C ILE A 493 -6.68 11.65 23.38
N ASP A 494 -7.54 11.33 22.40
CA ASP A 494 -8.98 11.35 22.58
C ASP A 494 -9.47 10.05 23.26
N ALA A 495 -9.80 10.13 24.54
CA ALA A 495 -10.30 8.99 25.29
C ALA A 495 -11.67 8.49 24.81
N SER A 496 -12.44 9.28 24.06
CA SER A 496 -13.73 8.84 23.50
C SER A 496 -13.53 7.74 22.44
N GLU A 497 -12.44 7.79 21.67
CA GLU A 497 -12.05 6.75 20.71
C GLU A 497 -11.71 5.39 21.37
N LEU A 498 -11.46 5.39 22.68
CA LEU A 498 -11.12 4.19 23.45
C LEU A 498 -12.32 3.56 24.16
N THR A 499 -13.45 4.28 24.22
CA THR A 499 -14.64 3.82 24.97
C THR A 499 -15.37 2.73 24.21
N ALA A 500 -15.51 1.54 24.84
CA ALA A 500 -16.22 0.43 24.24
C ALA A 500 -17.72 0.71 24.10
N PRO A 501 -18.31 0.64 22.90
CA PRO A 501 -19.75 0.79 22.74
C PRO A 501 -20.50 -0.46 23.20
N ALA A 502 -21.75 -0.29 23.63
CA ALA A 502 -22.67 -1.41 23.83
C ALA A 502 -23.17 -1.91 22.47
N LEU A 503 -22.79 -3.12 22.10
CA LEU A 503 -23.20 -3.79 20.86
C LEU A 503 -24.35 -4.77 21.11
N SER A 504 -25.27 -4.89 20.15
CA SER A 504 -26.40 -5.80 20.22
C SER A 504 -26.84 -6.22 18.80
N ALA A 505 -27.73 -7.19 18.66
CA ALA A 505 -28.29 -7.57 17.36
C ALA A 505 -29.03 -6.43 16.64
N SER A 506 -29.55 -5.45 17.41
CA SER A 506 -30.18 -4.23 16.86
C SER A 506 -29.20 -3.05 16.66
N LYS A 507 -27.97 -3.17 17.16
CA LYS A 507 -26.91 -2.17 17.04
C LYS A 507 -25.61 -2.85 16.64
N LEU A 508 -25.54 -3.19 15.36
CA LEU A 508 -24.40 -3.89 14.76
C LEU A 508 -23.25 -2.94 14.48
N GLU A 509 -22.04 -3.47 14.60
CA GLU A 509 -20.83 -2.86 14.06
C GLU A 509 -20.60 -3.39 12.65
N VAL A 510 -20.37 -2.50 11.69
CA VAL A 510 -19.94 -2.82 10.33
C VAL A 510 -18.49 -2.40 10.18
N ARG A 511 -17.64 -3.30 9.73
CA ARG A 511 -16.24 -3.04 9.43
C ARG A 511 -15.99 -3.21 7.93
N PHE A 512 -15.43 -2.19 7.30
CA PHE A 512 -14.91 -2.28 5.95
C PHE A 512 -13.44 -2.73 5.98
N THR A 513 -13.09 -3.67 5.13
CA THR A 513 -11.72 -4.20 5.03
C THR A 513 -11.27 -4.20 3.59
N ALA A 514 -9.95 -4.04 3.36
CA ALA A 514 -9.38 -4.27 2.04
C ALA A 514 -9.70 -5.70 1.58
N SER A 515 -10.12 -5.82 0.32
CA SER A 515 -10.25 -7.14 -0.30
C SER A 515 -8.86 -7.71 -0.60
N SER A 516 -8.64 -8.99 -0.30
CA SER A 516 -7.39 -9.68 -0.66
C SER A 516 -7.21 -9.85 -2.18
N HIS A 517 -8.26 -9.64 -2.98
CA HIS A 517 -8.23 -9.74 -4.44
C HIS A 517 -8.10 -8.37 -5.11
N THR A 518 -8.99 -7.45 -4.74
CA THR A 518 -9.17 -6.18 -5.46
C THR A 518 -8.55 -4.99 -4.74
N GLY A 519 -8.06 -5.18 -3.49
CA GLY A 519 -7.59 -4.08 -2.66
C GLY A 519 -8.72 -3.09 -2.36
N ASP A 520 -8.58 -1.87 -2.83
CA ASP A 520 -9.58 -0.80 -2.83
C ASP A 520 -10.41 -0.72 -4.13
N GLY A 521 -10.30 -1.73 -4.99
CA GLY A 521 -10.89 -1.79 -6.32
C GLY A 521 -9.88 -1.68 -7.46
N ARG A 522 -8.62 -1.25 -7.19
CA ARG A 522 -7.60 -1.02 -8.22
C ARG A 522 -7.22 -2.28 -9.00
N TYR A 523 -7.37 -3.46 -8.42
CA TYR A 523 -7.07 -4.74 -9.06
C TYR A 523 -8.30 -5.46 -9.63
N ALA A 524 -9.47 -4.81 -9.67
CA ALA A 524 -10.71 -5.44 -10.12
C ALA A 524 -10.66 -5.91 -11.59
N ASN A 525 -9.79 -5.31 -12.41
CA ASN A 525 -9.60 -5.69 -13.81
C ASN A 525 -8.51 -6.76 -14.01
N ASN A 526 -7.76 -7.12 -12.96
CA ASN A 526 -6.70 -8.11 -13.04
C ASN A 526 -7.28 -9.53 -12.86
N GLY A 527 -7.28 -10.33 -13.95
CA GLY A 527 -7.87 -11.67 -13.97
C GLY A 527 -7.24 -12.63 -12.98
N TRP A 528 -5.90 -12.60 -12.79
CA TRP A 528 -5.25 -13.46 -11.80
C TRP A 528 -5.67 -13.11 -10.37
N MET A 529 -5.84 -11.82 -10.08
CA MET A 529 -6.29 -11.39 -8.75
C MET A 529 -7.74 -11.82 -8.51
N MET A 530 -8.61 -11.71 -9.51
CA MET A 530 -10.01 -12.14 -9.40
C MET A 530 -10.17 -13.65 -9.24
N GLU A 531 -9.29 -14.44 -9.83
CA GLU A 531 -9.26 -15.91 -9.72
C GLU A 531 -8.53 -16.42 -8.47
N CYS A 532 -7.70 -15.58 -7.82
CA CYS A 532 -6.95 -15.96 -6.63
C CYS A 532 -7.91 -16.10 -5.43
N PRO A 533 -8.00 -17.28 -4.78
CA PRO A 533 -8.92 -17.45 -3.66
C PRO A 533 -8.52 -16.63 -2.45
N ASP A 534 -9.49 -15.98 -1.79
CA ASP A 534 -9.27 -15.36 -0.49
C ASP A 534 -8.68 -16.37 0.50
N PRO A 535 -7.63 -16.04 1.25
CA PRO A 535 -6.96 -16.99 2.14
C PRO A 535 -7.86 -17.61 3.20
N MET A 536 -8.90 -16.89 3.64
CA MET A 536 -9.80 -17.33 4.72
C MET A 536 -11.11 -17.89 4.18
N THR A 537 -11.83 -17.15 3.35
CA THR A 537 -13.14 -17.52 2.84
C THR A 537 -13.08 -18.48 1.67
N LYS A 538 -11.96 -18.54 0.95
CA LYS A 538 -11.78 -19.27 -0.31
C LYS A 538 -12.67 -18.79 -1.47
N LEU A 539 -13.31 -17.63 -1.33
CA LEU A 539 -14.08 -17.01 -2.39
C LEU A 539 -13.16 -16.51 -3.51
N THR A 540 -13.67 -16.55 -4.73
CA THR A 540 -13.10 -15.98 -5.94
C THR A 540 -14.18 -15.16 -6.64
N TRP A 541 -13.81 -14.11 -7.38
CA TRP A 541 -14.68 -13.23 -8.19
C TRP A 541 -15.68 -12.38 -7.39
N ASP A 542 -16.28 -12.94 -6.33
CA ASP A 542 -17.32 -12.28 -5.54
C ASP A 542 -16.76 -11.50 -4.35
N ASN A 543 -17.55 -10.54 -3.90
CA ASN A 543 -17.35 -9.82 -2.66
C ASN A 543 -18.50 -10.11 -1.69
N ALA A 544 -18.20 -10.63 -0.50
CA ALA A 544 -19.18 -11.10 0.46
C ALA A 544 -19.16 -10.32 1.78
N ILE A 545 -20.34 -10.11 2.36
CA ILE A 545 -20.48 -9.65 3.75
C ILE A 545 -20.27 -10.85 4.67
N MET A 546 -19.25 -10.78 5.52
CA MET A 546 -18.95 -11.83 6.50
C MET A 546 -19.71 -11.60 7.80
N ILE A 547 -20.55 -12.56 8.19
CA ILE A 547 -21.29 -12.54 9.46
C ILE A 547 -21.12 -13.86 10.18
N SER A 548 -21.26 -13.86 11.52
CA SER A 548 -21.22 -15.12 12.26
C SER A 548 -22.47 -15.96 12.01
N PRO A 549 -22.38 -17.31 12.04
CA PRO A 549 -23.56 -18.18 11.90
C PRO A 549 -24.65 -17.92 12.95
N ARG A 550 -24.25 -17.45 14.14
CA ARG A 550 -25.19 -17.07 15.19
C ARG A 550 -25.98 -15.82 14.78
N LEU A 551 -25.26 -14.76 14.37
CA LEU A 551 -25.89 -13.52 13.93
C LEU A 551 -26.79 -13.74 12.71
N ALA A 552 -26.37 -14.59 11.76
CA ALA A 552 -27.18 -14.96 10.61
C ALA A 552 -28.51 -15.67 10.95
N LYS A 553 -28.57 -16.28 12.14
CA LYS A 553 -29.83 -16.89 12.63
C LYS A 553 -30.70 -15.91 13.41
N GLU A 554 -30.10 -14.88 13.97
CA GLU A 554 -30.79 -13.83 14.75
C GLU A 554 -31.38 -12.74 13.85
N LEU A 555 -30.82 -12.53 12.65
CA LEU A 555 -31.29 -11.61 11.60
C LEU A 555 -32.29 -12.31 10.67
#